data_cb1588ffda9ae629c3ec160a6d46e638
#
_entry.id   cb1588ffda9ae629c3ec160a6d46e638
#
_cell.length_a   1.000
_cell.length_b   1.000
_cell.length_c   1.000
_cell.angle_alpha   90.00
_cell.angle_beta   90.00
_cell.angle_gamma   90.00
#
_symmetry.space_group_name_H-M   'P 1'
#
loop_
_entity.id
_entity.type
_entity.pdbx_description
1 polymer ?
#
loop_
_entity_poly.entity_id
_entity_poly.type
_entity_poly.pdbx_seq_one_letter_code
_entity_poly.pdbx_strand_id
1 'polypeptide(L)'
;AKTSVSALCQKVGLVFQNPFNQLSGAKETVFEEIAFGLQNFGVPKEEMISRVNEVMELLDIAAYRDRNPFDLSGGQMQRVALAGILAMKPEVIVLDEPTSQLDPAGSEEVFAAVDKLAKSGITIIMVEQKLEKMAEYCDKILLLHQGKQIAFDTPEQIFSREDLKNYGVNPPAYTRICQKFGVKKENGCYPASLREALALKEMFPVEEAFARRKCAAGSAGETSGKPENAENEQIQSEIVDKNVSGTVDCGKNVFNIEHLKFQYLENVPVLQDVNLTIDNRPTAIVGQNGAGKTTLVKLLKGLLKPISGNIYYGGDDIAQKTVAMLAGEIGYVFQNPDDQIFKYHVIDEVMFGPQNIGMTKEQAKEKALQALELVGLKQLADENPYDLELSERKLVAIASVLAMDTKVLILDEPTIAQDWKGRTIIQNIIKDLSKQGKTVIAILHDMDFVAESFERVIVMAHGKVLADGTKEEVFAQKDILEQARIDQPYLTKLCQQLGYEKLYFTLEK
;
A
#
# COMPACT_ATOMS: atom_id res chain seq x y z
N ALA A 1 -14.28 25.18 27.70
CA ALA A 1 -13.54 24.06 28.28
C ALA A 1 -12.38 24.62 29.10
N LYS A 2 -12.34 24.32 30.41
CA LYS A 2 -11.30 24.81 31.34
C LYS A 2 -10.53 23.62 31.97
N THR A 3 -10.40 22.52 31.26
CA THR A 3 -9.65 21.36 31.74
C THR A 3 -8.19 21.53 31.37
N SER A 4 -7.27 21.33 32.32
CA SER A 4 -5.82 21.40 32.03
C SER A 4 -5.42 20.23 31.12
N VAL A 5 -4.38 20.41 30.32
CA VAL A 5 -3.84 19.33 29.46
C VAL A 5 -3.49 18.09 30.29
N SER A 6 -2.88 18.27 31.46
CA SER A 6 -2.55 17.18 32.38
C SER A 6 -3.78 16.35 32.81
N ALA A 7 -4.88 17.02 33.15
CA ALA A 7 -6.11 16.32 33.52
C ALA A 7 -6.80 15.63 32.30
N LEU A 8 -6.60 16.17 31.11
CA LEU A 8 -7.11 15.54 29.88
C LEU A 8 -6.31 14.28 29.52
N CYS A 9 -4.98 14.32 29.66
CA CYS A 9 -4.10 13.18 29.39
C CYS A 9 -4.39 11.95 30.28
N GLN A 10 -5.02 12.15 31.46
CA GLN A 10 -5.45 11.02 32.29
C GLN A 10 -6.71 10.34 31.76
N LYS A 11 -7.52 11.05 30.97
CA LYS A 11 -8.81 10.55 30.45
C LYS A 11 -8.77 10.12 29.00
N VAL A 12 -7.93 10.76 28.20
CA VAL A 12 -7.83 10.55 26.76
C VAL A 12 -6.40 10.16 26.40
N GLY A 13 -6.24 8.95 25.90
CA GLY A 13 -4.98 8.45 25.36
C GLY A 13 -4.92 8.73 23.86
N LEU A 14 -3.77 9.13 23.33
CA LEU A 14 -3.49 9.31 21.91
C LEU A 14 -2.38 8.35 21.48
N VAL A 15 -2.63 7.58 20.44
CA VAL A 15 -1.65 6.70 19.80
C VAL A 15 -1.33 7.27 18.42
N PHE A 16 -0.07 7.58 18.17
CA PHE A 16 0.41 8.17 16.93
C PHE A 16 0.53 7.14 15.80
N GLN A 17 0.46 7.62 14.57
CA GLN A 17 0.65 6.85 13.35
C GLN A 17 2.01 6.11 13.34
N ASN A 18 3.08 6.79 13.74
CA ASN A 18 4.41 6.19 13.83
C ASN A 18 4.76 5.88 15.30
N PRO A 19 4.88 4.60 15.68
CA PRO A 19 5.20 4.20 17.05
C PRO A 19 6.58 4.71 17.54
N PHE A 20 7.55 4.92 16.62
CA PHE A 20 8.84 5.52 16.95
C PHE A 20 8.72 6.91 17.57
N ASN A 21 7.73 7.69 17.17
CA ASN A 21 7.49 9.04 17.69
C ASN A 21 6.83 9.01 19.07
N GLN A 22 6.28 7.87 19.48
CA GLN A 22 5.57 7.72 20.75
C GLN A 22 6.43 7.12 21.85
N LEU A 23 7.33 6.22 21.50
CA LEU A 23 8.24 5.61 22.47
C LEU A 23 9.21 6.67 23.01
N SER A 24 9.43 6.65 24.32
CA SER A 24 10.24 7.68 25.00
C SER A 24 11.73 7.60 24.62
N GLY A 25 12.21 6.42 24.23
CA GLY A 25 13.63 6.15 23.99
C GLY A 25 14.51 6.24 25.24
N ALA A 26 13.89 6.46 26.39
CA ALA A 26 14.62 6.61 27.68
C ALA A 26 14.71 5.29 28.45
N LYS A 27 14.08 4.23 27.95
CA LYS A 27 13.98 2.94 28.63
C LYS A 27 14.57 1.82 27.78
N GLU A 28 15.24 0.86 28.45
CA GLU A 28 15.95 -0.23 27.80
C GLU A 28 15.03 -1.43 27.51
N THR A 29 13.93 -1.58 28.27
CA THR A 29 13.01 -2.71 28.15
C THR A 29 11.58 -2.28 27.83
N VAL A 30 10.83 -3.15 27.17
CA VAL A 30 9.39 -2.97 26.89
C VAL A 30 8.61 -2.74 28.19
N PHE A 31 8.94 -3.48 29.25
CA PHE A 31 8.28 -3.32 30.55
C PHE A 31 8.45 -1.91 31.11
N GLU A 32 9.69 -1.40 31.08
CA GLU A 32 10.01 -0.07 31.59
C GLU A 32 9.40 1.04 30.73
N GLU A 33 9.35 0.85 29.42
CA GLU A 33 8.74 1.78 28.47
C GLU A 33 7.24 1.91 28.74
N ILE A 34 6.52 0.81 28.92
CA ILE A 34 5.09 0.81 29.28
C ILE A 34 4.87 1.46 30.65
N ALA A 35 5.76 1.20 31.63
CA ALA A 35 5.69 1.78 32.95
C ALA A 35 5.98 3.29 32.99
N PHE A 36 6.62 3.84 31.97
CA PHE A 36 7.11 5.22 31.97
C PHE A 36 5.99 6.26 32.19
N GLY A 37 4.86 6.12 31.51
CA GLY A 37 3.69 6.99 31.74
C GLY A 37 3.16 6.93 33.16
N LEU A 38 3.08 5.73 33.73
CA LEU A 38 2.63 5.51 35.11
C LEU A 38 3.57 6.14 36.15
N GLN A 39 4.87 6.07 35.90
CA GLN A 39 5.89 6.72 36.73
C GLN A 39 5.68 8.24 36.76
N ASN A 40 5.41 8.85 35.61
CA ASN A 40 5.20 10.29 35.51
C ASN A 40 3.91 10.76 36.24
N PHE A 41 2.92 9.87 36.37
CA PHE A 41 1.72 10.13 37.16
C PHE A 41 1.83 9.74 38.63
N GLY A 42 3.00 9.25 39.08
CA GLY A 42 3.23 8.91 40.49
C GLY A 42 2.47 7.67 40.97
N VAL A 43 2.13 6.75 40.06
CA VAL A 43 1.47 5.49 40.43
C VAL A 43 2.37 4.65 41.31
N PRO A 44 1.87 4.07 42.43
CA PRO A 44 2.66 3.20 43.32
C PRO A 44 3.29 2.01 42.59
N LYS A 45 4.51 1.62 42.98
CA LYS A 45 5.30 0.58 42.29
C LYS A 45 4.53 -0.74 42.11
N GLU A 46 3.85 -1.21 43.15
CA GLU A 46 3.11 -2.49 43.10
C GLU A 46 1.95 -2.43 42.11
N GLU A 47 1.20 -1.33 42.12
CA GLU A 47 0.10 -1.09 41.21
C GLU A 47 0.62 -0.93 39.74
N MET A 48 1.74 -0.25 39.56
CA MET A 48 2.38 -0.09 38.24
C MET A 48 2.75 -1.46 37.65
N ILE A 49 3.40 -2.33 38.43
CA ILE A 49 3.77 -3.69 38.00
C ILE A 49 2.53 -4.49 37.61
N SER A 50 1.45 -4.40 38.40
CA SER A 50 0.17 -5.08 38.10
C SER A 50 -0.42 -4.61 36.80
N ARG A 51 -0.54 -3.29 36.61
CA ARG A 51 -1.12 -2.70 35.39
C ARG A 51 -0.31 -3.01 34.12
N VAL A 52 1.03 -2.94 34.21
CA VAL A 52 1.90 -3.27 33.08
C VAL A 52 1.76 -4.74 32.68
N ASN A 53 1.75 -5.66 33.65
CA ASN A 53 1.53 -7.08 33.33
C ASN A 53 0.15 -7.33 32.71
N GLU A 54 -0.92 -6.71 33.24
CA GLU A 54 -2.28 -6.82 32.72
C GLU A 54 -2.33 -6.40 31.22
N VAL A 55 -1.76 -5.25 30.86
CA VAL A 55 -1.78 -4.79 29.47
C VAL A 55 -0.86 -5.58 28.55
N MET A 56 0.27 -6.08 29.05
CA MET A 56 1.16 -6.94 28.28
C MET A 56 0.52 -8.27 27.91
N GLU A 57 -0.27 -8.87 28.82
CA GLU A 57 -1.05 -10.07 28.53
C GLU A 57 -2.19 -9.79 27.58
N LEU A 58 -2.93 -8.68 27.80
CA LEU A 58 -4.07 -8.29 26.97
C LEU A 58 -3.68 -8.11 25.49
N LEU A 59 -2.50 -7.51 25.23
CA LEU A 59 -1.98 -7.19 23.90
C LEU A 59 -1.00 -8.24 23.35
N ASP A 60 -0.84 -9.36 24.06
CA ASP A 60 -0.01 -10.49 23.59
C ASP A 60 1.46 -10.11 23.35
N ILE A 61 2.02 -9.30 24.26
CA ILE A 61 3.41 -8.82 24.21
C ILE A 61 4.26 -9.23 25.42
N ALA A 62 3.74 -10.08 26.28
CA ALA A 62 4.44 -10.53 27.49
C ALA A 62 5.82 -11.20 27.20
N ALA A 63 5.92 -11.89 26.06
CA ALA A 63 7.16 -12.53 25.61
C ALA A 63 8.28 -11.52 25.25
N TYR A 64 7.95 -10.24 25.09
CA TYR A 64 8.92 -9.19 24.71
C TYR A 64 9.34 -8.33 25.90
N ARG A 65 8.94 -8.68 27.13
CA ARG A 65 9.09 -7.92 28.37
C ARG A 65 10.47 -7.29 28.55
N ASP A 66 11.51 -8.09 28.37
CA ASP A 66 12.89 -7.72 28.63
C ASP A 66 13.68 -7.35 27.37
N ARG A 67 13.00 -7.22 26.24
CA ARG A 67 13.59 -6.77 24.96
C ARG A 67 13.62 -5.26 24.88
N ASN A 68 14.58 -4.75 24.10
CA ASN A 68 14.57 -3.33 23.74
C ASN A 68 13.37 -3.06 22.82
N PRO A 69 12.56 -2.00 23.09
CA PRO A 69 11.42 -1.65 22.25
C PRO A 69 11.77 -1.42 20.77
N PHE A 70 12.96 -0.92 20.48
CA PHE A 70 13.43 -0.61 19.14
C PHE A 70 13.94 -1.83 18.35
N ASP A 71 14.11 -2.98 19.00
CA ASP A 71 14.44 -4.27 18.36
C ASP A 71 13.19 -5.04 17.90
N LEU A 72 12.01 -4.48 18.10
CA LEU A 72 10.72 -5.09 17.76
C LEU A 72 10.31 -4.79 16.33
N SER A 73 9.46 -5.67 15.76
CA SER A 73 8.79 -5.36 14.49
C SER A 73 7.82 -4.18 14.64
N GLY A 74 7.46 -3.52 13.52
CA GLY A 74 6.53 -2.39 13.54
C GLY A 74 5.21 -2.70 14.25
N GLY A 75 4.59 -3.86 14.00
CA GLY A 75 3.35 -4.28 14.67
C GLY A 75 3.53 -4.57 16.17
N GLN A 76 4.67 -5.16 16.55
CA GLN A 76 5.00 -5.38 17.97
C GLN A 76 5.23 -4.05 18.68
N MET A 77 5.95 -3.13 18.05
CA MET A 77 6.23 -1.79 18.57
C MET A 77 4.93 -0.97 18.73
N GLN A 78 4.01 -1.06 17.75
CA GLN A 78 2.71 -0.42 17.82
C GLN A 78 1.87 -0.94 19.01
N ARG A 79 1.93 -2.25 19.28
CA ARG A 79 1.27 -2.84 20.46
C ARG A 79 1.92 -2.39 21.77
N VAL A 80 3.23 -2.18 21.81
CA VAL A 80 3.92 -1.61 22.97
C VAL A 80 3.50 -0.16 23.20
N ALA A 81 3.43 0.66 22.13
CA ALA A 81 2.94 2.04 22.22
C ALA A 81 1.49 2.09 22.74
N LEU A 82 0.62 1.22 22.23
CA LEU A 82 -0.76 1.07 22.69
C LEU A 82 -0.80 0.62 24.17
N ALA A 83 0.06 -0.32 24.59
CA ALA A 83 0.14 -0.78 25.97
C ALA A 83 0.52 0.34 26.95
N GLY A 84 1.45 1.22 26.57
CA GLY A 84 1.84 2.38 27.36
C GLY A 84 0.66 3.33 27.64
N ILE A 85 -0.21 3.53 26.67
CA ILE A 85 -1.43 4.33 26.83
C ILE A 85 -2.47 3.59 27.68
N LEU A 86 -2.69 2.31 27.42
CA LEU A 86 -3.70 1.51 28.15
C LEU A 86 -3.38 1.33 29.65
N ALA A 87 -2.09 1.21 29.99
CA ALA A 87 -1.68 1.09 31.39
C ALA A 87 -2.15 2.28 32.23
N MET A 88 -2.34 3.45 31.63
CA MET A 88 -2.89 4.65 32.29
C MET A 88 -4.39 4.59 32.51
N LYS A 89 -5.10 3.57 32.00
CA LYS A 89 -6.55 3.36 32.11
C LYS A 89 -7.38 4.57 31.63
N PRO A 90 -7.22 5.04 30.39
CA PRO A 90 -7.99 6.15 29.86
C PRO A 90 -9.46 5.77 29.65
N GLU A 91 -10.36 6.77 29.67
CA GLU A 91 -11.78 6.60 29.32
C GLU A 91 -12.00 6.54 27.79
N VAL A 92 -11.13 7.22 27.04
CA VAL A 92 -11.17 7.33 25.57
C VAL A 92 -9.78 7.12 25.00
N ILE A 93 -9.68 6.36 23.92
CA ILE A 93 -8.43 6.20 23.15
C ILE A 93 -8.66 6.73 21.74
N VAL A 94 -7.75 7.59 21.30
CA VAL A 94 -7.67 8.08 19.92
C VAL A 94 -6.51 7.37 19.22
N LEU A 95 -6.77 6.73 18.10
CA LEU A 95 -5.81 6.01 17.27
C LEU A 95 -5.68 6.74 15.94
N ASP A 96 -4.50 7.25 15.62
CA ASP A 96 -4.23 7.94 14.37
C ASP A 96 -3.49 7.02 13.40
N GLU A 97 -4.21 6.46 12.43
CA GLU A 97 -3.71 5.49 11.44
C GLU A 97 -2.80 4.39 12.03
N PRO A 98 -3.26 3.65 13.06
CA PRO A 98 -2.40 2.74 13.83
C PRO A 98 -1.86 1.56 13.01
N THR A 99 -2.35 1.36 11.77
CA THR A 99 -1.96 0.23 10.92
C THR A 99 -1.32 0.64 9.59
N SER A 100 -1.03 1.92 9.38
CA SER A 100 -0.55 2.46 8.08
C SER A 100 0.81 1.91 7.65
N GLN A 101 1.68 1.54 8.60
CA GLN A 101 3.04 1.02 8.35
C GLN A 101 3.16 -0.48 8.58
N LEU A 102 2.04 -1.17 8.78
CA LEU A 102 2.02 -2.59 9.12
C LEU A 102 1.67 -3.46 7.92
N ASP A 103 2.26 -4.64 7.88
CA ASP A 103 1.83 -5.69 6.96
C ASP A 103 0.42 -6.20 7.35
N PRO A 104 -0.23 -6.99 6.50
CA PRO A 104 -1.58 -7.49 6.80
C PRO A 104 -1.69 -8.21 8.14
N ALA A 105 -0.72 -9.05 8.50
CA ALA A 105 -0.72 -9.79 9.77
C ALA A 105 -0.59 -8.86 10.98
N GLY A 106 0.35 -7.91 10.94
CA GLY A 106 0.51 -6.90 11.99
C GLY A 106 -0.72 -6.02 12.14
N SER A 107 -1.39 -5.69 11.03
CA SER A 107 -2.66 -4.96 11.06
C SER A 107 -3.77 -5.75 11.76
N GLU A 108 -3.93 -7.04 11.46
CA GLU A 108 -4.91 -7.91 12.14
C GLU A 108 -4.66 -7.99 13.64
N GLU A 109 -3.39 -8.12 14.06
CA GLU A 109 -3.02 -8.15 15.47
C GLU A 109 -3.42 -6.86 16.20
N VAL A 110 -3.25 -5.69 15.57
CA VAL A 110 -3.67 -4.40 16.14
C VAL A 110 -5.20 -4.29 16.19
N PHE A 111 -5.91 -4.65 15.11
CA PHE A 111 -7.39 -4.61 15.11
C PHE A 111 -7.99 -5.59 16.12
N ALA A 112 -7.43 -6.78 16.26
CA ALA A 112 -7.86 -7.74 17.30
C ALA A 112 -7.65 -7.18 18.72
N ALA A 113 -6.57 -6.44 18.96
CA ALA A 113 -6.34 -5.75 20.22
C ALA A 113 -7.38 -4.64 20.44
N VAL A 114 -7.66 -3.82 19.42
CA VAL A 114 -8.68 -2.76 19.45
C VAL A 114 -10.07 -3.33 19.74
N ASP A 115 -10.44 -4.45 19.14
CA ASP A 115 -11.73 -5.13 19.40
C ASP A 115 -11.85 -5.61 20.86
N LYS A 116 -10.78 -6.21 21.42
CA LYS A 116 -10.75 -6.59 22.84
C LYS A 116 -11.00 -5.38 23.75
N LEU A 117 -10.40 -4.23 23.42
CA LEU A 117 -10.55 -2.99 24.17
C LEU A 117 -11.96 -2.41 24.08
N ALA A 118 -12.53 -2.38 22.89
CA ALA A 118 -13.90 -1.94 22.68
C ALA A 118 -14.89 -2.79 23.51
N LYS A 119 -14.70 -4.11 23.53
CA LYS A 119 -15.48 -5.05 24.34
C LYS A 119 -15.29 -4.85 25.86
N SER A 120 -14.18 -4.27 26.30
CA SER A 120 -13.96 -3.91 27.72
C SER A 120 -14.65 -2.59 28.12
N GLY A 121 -15.33 -1.91 27.20
CA GLY A 121 -16.09 -0.68 27.45
C GLY A 121 -15.32 0.62 27.27
N ILE A 122 -14.10 0.58 26.72
CA ILE A 122 -13.33 1.77 26.37
C ILE A 122 -13.88 2.38 25.09
N THR A 123 -14.09 3.70 25.07
CA THR A 123 -14.46 4.42 23.85
C THR A 123 -13.24 4.58 22.95
N ILE A 124 -13.36 4.16 21.70
CA ILE A 124 -12.27 4.24 20.71
C ILE A 124 -12.68 5.18 19.58
N ILE A 125 -11.81 6.15 19.27
CA ILE A 125 -11.90 6.99 18.09
C ILE A 125 -10.71 6.65 17.21
N MET A 126 -10.95 6.22 15.97
CA MET A 126 -9.88 5.79 15.06
C MET A 126 -9.96 6.56 13.75
N VAL A 127 -8.81 7.08 13.31
CA VAL A 127 -8.58 7.55 11.95
C VAL A 127 -7.90 6.40 11.19
N GLU A 128 -8.46 5.98 10.05
CA GLU A 128 -7.94 4.83 9.30
C GLU A 128 -8.30 4.95 7.81
N GLN A 129 -7.42 4.47 6.94
CA GLN A 129 -7.63 4.43 5.49
C GLN A 129 -8.13 3.06 5.00
N LYS A 130 -7.98 2.01 5.81
CA LYS A 130 -8.44 0.65 5.49
C LYS A 130 -9.95 0.54 5.76
N LEU A 131 -10.76 0.94 4.77
CA LEU A 131 -12.21 1.06 4.92
C LEU A 131 -12.90 -0.29 5.18
N GLU A 132 -12.34 -1.39 4.70
CA GLU A 132 -12.79 -2.75 5.00
C GLU A 132 -12.74 -3.04 6.49
N LYS A 133 -11.67 -2.60 7.15
CA LYS A 133 -11.50 -2.74 8.61
C LYS A 133 -12.42 -1.80 9.38
N MET A 134 -12.59 -0.56 8.91
CA MET A 134 -13.59 0.34 9.50
C MET A 134 -15.00 -0.24 9.41
N ALA A 135 -15.34 -0.88 8.28
CA ALA A 135 -16.64 -1.54 8.12
C ALA A 135 -16.85 -2.73 9.08
N GLU A 136 -15.77 -3.40 9.46
CA GLU A 136 -15.81 -4.59 10.33
C GLU A 136 -15.82 -4.23 11.83
N TYR A 137 -15.07 -3.19 12.23
CA TYR A 137 -14.77 -2.91 13.63
C TYR A 137 -15.44 -1.65 14.20
N CYS A 138 -15.98 -0.75 13.37
CA CYS A 138 -16.56 0.51 13.84
C CYS A 138 -18.08 0.43 13.95
N ASP A 139 -18.66 0.92 15.05
CA ASP A 139 -20.11 1.09 15.21
C ASP A 139 -20.62 2.27 14.38
N LYS A 140 -19.82 3.35 14.29
CA LYS A 140 -20.13 4.57 13.54
C LYS A 140 -18.93 5.12 12.81
N ILE A 141 -19.18 5.77 11.67
CA ILE A 141 -18.19 6.45 10.86
C ILE A 141 -18.53 7.92 10.74
N LEU A 142 -17.55 8.78 11.03
CA LEU A 142 -17.59 10.21 10.79
C LEU A 142 -16.89 10.50 9.47
N LEU A 143 -17.63 11.00 8.47
CA LEU A 143 -17.09 11.46 7.20
C LEU A 143 -16.80 12.96 7.28
N LEU A 144 -15.53 13.32 7.11
CA LEU A 144 -15.05 14.71 7.09
C LEU A 144 -14.58 15.10 5.69
N HIS A 145 -14.83 16.34 5.28
CA HIS A 145 -14.27 16.92 4.06
C HIS A 145 -14.03 18.41 4.28
N GLN A 146 -12.79 18.86 4.00
CA GLN A 146 -12.38 20.28 4.16
C GLN A 146 -12.77 20.87 5.53
N GLY A 147 -12.53 20.12 6.61
CA GLY A 147 -12.82 20.53 7.98
C GLY A 147 -14.30 20.54 8.36
N LYS A 148 -15.20 20.05 7.50
CA LYS A 148 -16.64 19.98 7.76
C LYS A 148 -17.12 18.55 7.91
N GLN A 149 -18.04 18.33 8.84
CA GLN A 149 -18.75 17.07 8.96
C GLN A 149 -19.74 16.93 7.80
N ILE A 150 -19.59 15.87 7.00
CA ILE A 150 -20.49 15.53 5.90
C ILE A 150 -21.56 14.57 6.36
N ALA A 151 -21.17 13.54 7.12
CA ALA A 151 -22.10 12.54 7.65
C ALA A 151 -21.53 11.91 8.93
N PHE A 152 -22.39 11.36 9.77
CA PHE A 152 -22.05 10.57 10.95
C PHE A 152 -23.10 9.49 11.16
N ASP A 153 -22.79 8.26 10.75
CA ASP A 153 -23.75 7.16 10.75
C ASP A 153 -23.07 5.79 10.80
N THR A 154 -23.85 4.70 10.72
CA THR A 154 -23.32 3.34 10.64
C THR A 154 -22.48 3.13 9.37
N PRO A 155 -21.52 2.18 9.37
CA PRO A 155 -20.69 1.87 8.19
C PRO A 155 -21.54 1.60 6.94
N GLU A 156 -22.60 0.80 7.06
CA GLU A 156 -23.46 0.46 5.93
C GLU A 156 -24.15 1.68 5.31
N GLN A 157 -24.61 2.63 6.15
CA GLN A 157 -25.26 3.86 5.69
C GLN A 157 -24.25 4.81 5.02
N ILE A 158 -23.07 4.96 5.63
CA ILE A 158 -22.00 5.79 5.05
C ILE A 158 -21.53 5.20 3.71
N PHE A 159 -21.22 3.91 3.67
CA PHE A 159 -20.64 3.29 2.46
C PHE A 159 -21.67 3.04 1.34
N SER A 160 -22.97 3.08 1.65
CA SER A 160 -24.03 3.01 0.63
C SER A 160 -24.29 4.35 -0.08
N ARG A 161 -23.68 5.46 0.33
CA ARG A 161 -23.85 6.77 -0.28
C ARG A 161 -23.25 6.80 -1.70
N GLU A 162 -23.95 7.41 -2.64
CA GLU A 162 -23.51 7.54 -4.03
C GLU A 162 -22.48 8.66 -4.22
N ASP A 163 -22.43 9.63 -3.30
CA ASP A 163 -21.60 10.83 -3.39
C ASP A 163 -20.21 10.69 -2.76
N LEU A 164 -19.83 9.53 -2.21
CA LEU A 164 -18.56 9.31 -1.51
C LEU A 164 -17.33 9.67 -2.35
N LYS A 165 -17.39 9.38 -3.65
CA LYS A 165 -16.28 9.70 -4.58
C LYS A 165 -15.99 11.20 -4.66
N ASN A 166 -17.00 12.06 -4.41
CA ASN A 166 -16.81 13.51 -4.39
C ASN A 166 -15.95 13.96 -3.19
N TYR A 167 -15.87 13.13 -2.17
CA TYR A 167 -15.08 13.36 -0.95
C TYR A 167 -13.75 12.56 -0.93
N GLY A 168 -13.37 11.96 -2.06
CA GLY A 168 -12.14 11.15 -2.15
C GLY A 168 -12.23 9.75 -1.52
N VAL A 169 -13.43 9.31 -1.14
CA VAL A 169 -13.67 8.01 -0.51
C VAL A 169 -14.22 7.02 -1.54
N ASN A 170 -13.56 5.86 -1.68
CA ASN A 170 -14.06 4.75 -2.47
C ASN A 170 -14.61 3.69 -1.50
N PRO A 171 -15.88 3.27 -1.60
CA PRO A 171 -16.45 2.29 -0.67
C PRO A 171 -15.63 1.00 -0.57
N PRO A 172 -15.74 0.25 0.53
CA PRO A 172 -15.12 -1.07 0.67
C PRO A 172 -15.38 -1.98 -0.53
N ALA A 173 -14.43 -2.88 -0.83
CA ALA A 173 -14.53 -3.78 -1.97
C ALA A 173 -15.84 -4.57 -1.98
N TYR A 174 -16.26 -5.09 -0.83
CA TYR A 174 -17.54 -5.82 -0.70
C TYR A 174 -18.76 -4.96 -1.01
N THR A 175 -18.77 -3.70 -0.60
CA THR A 175 -19.84 -2.75 -0.94
C THR A 175 -19.89 -2.51 -2.43
N ARG A 176 -18.76 -2.25 -3.07
CA ARG A 176 -18.65 -2.04 -4.54
C ARG A 176 -19.14 -3.25 -5.34
N ILE A 177 -18.79 -4.45 -4.87
CA ILE A 177 -19.25 -5.71 -5.49
C ILE A 177 -20.78 -5.80 -5.36
N CYS A 178 -21.32 -5.62 -4.17
CA CYS A 178 -22.76 -5.67 -3.93
C CYS A 178 -23.51 -4.58 -4.71
N GLN A 179 -22.97 -3.37 -4.83
CA GLN A 179 -23.53 -2.30 -5.68
C GLN A 179 -23.64 -2.74 -7.14
N LYS A 180 -22.58 -3.34 -7.68
CA LYS A 180 -22.56 -3.79 -9.09
C LYS A 180 -23.59 -4.88 -9.38
N PHE A 181 -23.86 -5.77 -8.42
CA PHE A 181 -24.82 -6.85 -8.57
C PHE A 181 -26.22 -6.52 -8.04
N GLY A 182 -26.42 -5.34 -7.45
CA GLY A 182 -27.69 -4.92 -6.88
C GLY A 182 -28.09 -5.68 -5.62
N VAL A 183 -27.12 -6.31 -4.93
CA VAL A 183 -27.34 -7.06 -3.69
C VAL A 183 -27.45 -6.09 -2.52
N LYS A 184 -28.66 -5.90 -1.99
CA LYS A 184 -28.98 -4.97 -0.91
C LYS A 184 -29.58 -5.70 0.29
N LYS A 185 -29.33 -5.17 1.48
CA LYS A 185 -30.00 -5.55 2.73
C LYS A 185 -31.48 -5.08 2.71
N GLU A 186 -32.30 -5.59 3.61
CA GLU A 186 -33.71 -5.20 3.73
C GLU A 186 -33.91 -3.69 3.99
N ASN A 187 -32.96 -3.05 4.67
CA ASN A 187 -32.97 -1.60 4.91
C ASN A 187 -32.54 -0.75 3.70
N GLY A 188 -32.28 -1.36 2.55
CA GLY A 188 -31.87 -0.69 1.31
C GLY A 188 -30.39 -0.37 1.22
N CYS A 189 -29.60 -0.57 2.28
CA CYS A 189 -28.14 -0.38 2.28
C CYS A 189 -27.42 -1.56 1.63
N TYR A 190 -26.20 -1.31 1.15
CA TYR A 190 -25.32 -2.37 0.65
C TYR A 190 -24.50 -2.97 1.80
N PRO A 191 -24.18 -4.29 1.75
CA PRO A 191 -23.24 -4.90 2.66
C PRO A 191 -21.90 -4.16 2.68
N ALA A 192 -21.36 -3.90 3.87
CA ALA A 192 -20.09 -3.22 4.05
C ALA A 192 -18.94 -4.19 4.37
N SER A 193 -19.25 -5.40 4.85
CA SER A 193 -18.28 -6.42 5.22
C SER A 193 -18.50 -7.74 4.47
N LEU A 194 -17.47 -8.62 4.48
CA LEU A 194 -17.57 -9.96 3.93
C LEU A 194 -18.71 -10.77 4.56
N ARG A 195 -18.81 -10.71 5.89
CA ARG A 195 -19.86 -11.41 6.67
C ARG A 195 -21.26 -11.00 6.23
N GLU A 196 -21.49 -9.70 6.03
CA GLU A 196 -22.77 -9.17 5.58
C GLU A 196 -23.06 -9.58 4.12
N ALA A 197 -22.07 -9.54 3.23
CA ALA A 197 -22.23 -9.98 1.85
C ALA A 197 -22.59 -11.47 1.76
N LEU A 198 -21.93 -12.32 2.55
CA LEU A 198 -22.22 -13.75 2.60
C LEU A 198 -23.58 -14.10 3.21
N ALA A 199 -24.10 -13.28 4.12
CA ALA A 199 -25.46 -13.45 4.64
C ALA A 199 -26.51 -13.30 3.52
N LEU A 200 -26.18 -12.64 2.42
CA LEU A 200 -27.02 -12.46 1.24
C LEU A 200 -26.57 -13.30 0.03
N LYS A 201 -25.85 -14.40 0.26
CA LYS A 201 -25.26 -15.24 -0.80
C LYS A 201 -26.25 -15.69 -1.88
N GLU A 202 -27.51 -15.94 -1.49
CA GLU A 202 -28.58 -16.38 -2.41
C GLU A 202 -29.01 -15.30 -3.41
N MET A 203 -28.70 -14.03 -3.12
CA MET A 203 -29.00 -12.90 -4.01
C MET A 203 -27.90 -12.69 -5.07
N PHE A 204 -26.74 -13.32 -4.91
CA PHE A 204 -25.69 -13.25 -5.93
C PHE A 204 -26.05 -14.15 -7.12
N PRO A 205 -25.69 -13.73 -8.35
CA PRO A 205 -25.92 -14.55 -9.52
C PRO A 205 -25.12 -15.84 -9.45
N VAL A 206 -25.58 -16.92 -10.12
CA VAL A 206 -24.75 -18.10 -10.33
C VAL A 206 -23.48 -17.74 -11.11
N GLU A 207 -22.40 -18.50 -10.95
CA GLU A 207 -21.07 -18.15 -11.49
C GLU A 207 -21.09 -17.84 -12.99
N GLU A 208 -21.82 -18.61 -13.82
CA GLU A 208 -21.95 -18.35 -15.25
C GLU A 208 -22.59 -16.98 -15.57
N ALA A 209 -23.60 -16.58 -14.80
CA ALA A 209 -24.23 -15.28 -14.95
C ALA A 209 -23.36 -14.15 -14.41
N PHE A 210 -22.55 -14.42 -13.38
CA PHE A 210 -21.53 -13.50 -12.87
C PHE A 210 -20.48 -13.22 -13.96
N ALA A 211 -19.95 -14.24 -14.61
CA ALA A 211 -19.00 -14.11 -15.71
C ALA A 211 -19.57 -13.33 -16.92
N ARG A 212 -20.83 -13.59 -17.31
CA ARG A 212 -21.50 -12.85 -18.39
C ARG A 212 -21.70 -11.37 -18.08
N ARG A 213 -22.10 -11.02 -16.86
CA ARG A 213 -22.25 -9.60 -16.46
C ARG A 213 -20.91 -8.86 -16.41
N LYS A 214 -19.84 -9.57 -16.07
CA LYS A 214 -18.48 -9.05 -16.14
C LYS A 214 -18.09 -8.66 -17.57
N CYS A 215 -18.40 -9.51 -18.57
CA CYS A 215 -18.13 -9.25 -19.99
C CYS A 215 -19.00 -8.13 -20.57
N ALA A 216 -20.29 -8.05 -20.18
CA ALA A 216 -21.22 -7.06 -20.70
C ALA A 216 -20.92 -5.62 -20.23
N ALA A 217 -20.29 -5.45 -19.08
CA ALA A 217 -19.90 -4.13 -18.57
C ALA A 217 -18.70 -3.54 -19.33
N GLY A 218 -17.90 -4.38 -20.01
CA GLY A 218 -16.81 -3.95 -20.89
C GLY A 218 -17.27 -3.52 -22.30
N SER A 219 -18.51 -3.87 -22.71
CA SER A 219 -19.04 -3.56 -24.03
C SER A 219 -20.07 -2.43 -24.07
N ALA A 220 -20.46 -1.87 -22.93
CA ALA A 220 -21.44 -0.79 -22.85
C ALA A 220 -20.89 0.61 -23.12
N GLY A 221 -19.61 0.73 -23.52
CA GLY A 221 -18.95 1.98 -23.91
C GLY A 221 -19.00 2.31 -25.40
N GLU A 222 -19.50 1.41 -26.23
CA GLU A 222 -19.53 1.61 -27.70
C GLU A 222 -20.88 1.27 -28.30
N THR A 223 -21.95 1.98 -27.96
CA THR A 223 -23.14 2.07 -28.82
C THR A 223 -23.99 3.27 -28.44
N SER A 224 -23.82 4.37 -29.11
CA SER A 224 -24.92 5.16 -29.67
C SER A 224 -24.40 6.50 -30.19
N GLY A 225 -24.55 6.72 -31.49
CA GLY A 225 -24.32 8.00 -32.10
C GLY A 225 -23.75 7.87 -33.52
N LYS A 226 -24.54 7.42 -34.47
CA LYS A 226 -24.26 7.77 -35.87
C LYS A 226 -24.59 9.25 -36.04
N PRO A 227 -23.68 10.10 -36.46
CA PRO A 227 -24.05 11.27 -37.25
C PRO A 227 -23.90 10.93 -38.72
N GLU A 228 -25.00 11.11 -39.46
CA GLU A 228 -24.98 11.35 -40.90
C GLU A 228 -24.10 12.56 -41.17
N ASN A 229 -22.98 12.35 -41.83
CA ASN A 229 -22.34 13.26 -42.78
C ASN A 229 -21.02 12.63 -43.25
N ALA A 230 -21.15 11.75 -44.23
CA ALA A 230 -20.06 11.25 -45.05
C ALA A 230 -19.76 12.29 -46.11
N GLU A 231 -18.69 13.07 -45.96
CA GLU A 231 -18.06 13.80 -47.09
C GLU A 231 -16.88 14.69 -46.60
N ASN A 232 -15.98 14.22 -45.70
CA ASN A 232 -14.71 14.95 -45.47
C ASN A 232 -13.62 14.11 -44.77
N GLU A 233 -13.62 12.79 -44.93
CA GLU A 233 -12.58 11.92 -44.30
C GLU A 233 -11.61 11.25 -45.28
N GLN A 234 -11.24 11.92 -46.37
CA GLN A 234 -10.26 11.36 -47.31
C GLN A 234 -8.87 12.05 -47.30
N ILE A 235 -8.60 12.98 -46.41
CA ILE A 235 -7.27 13.68 -46.37
C ILE A 235 -6.47 13.48 -45.07
N GLN A 236 -6.98 12.71 -44.11
CA GLN A 236 -6.23 12.46 -42.83
C GLN A 236 -5.81 11.01 -42.57
N SER A 237 -6.06 10.08 -43.51
CA SER A 237 -5.67 8.66 -43.33
C SER A 237 -4.30 8.27 -43.90
N GLU A 238 -3.50 9.20 -44.45
CA GLU A 238 -2.17 8.88 -45.01
C GLU A 238 -0.96 9.31 -44.22
N ILE A 239 -1.12 9.85 -42.99
CA ILE A 239 0.03 10.31 -42.15
C ILE A 239 0.21 9.50 -40.85
N VAL A 240 -0.66 8.53 -40.52
CA VAL A 240 -0.57 7.78 -39.26
C VAL A 240 -0.01 6.35 -39.40
N ASP A 241 0.19 5.84 -40.61
CA ASP A 241 0.63 4.46 -40.86
C ASP A 241 2.12 4.28 -41.22
N LYS A 242 3.02 5.02 -40.60
CA LYS A 242 4.46 4.67 -40.64
C LYS A 242 5.10 5.07 -39.30
N ASN A 243 5.06 4.20 -38.33
CA ASN A 243 5.99 4.00 -37.23
C ASN A 243 5.30 3.65 -35.89
N VAL A 244 4.58 2.56 -35.79
CA VAL A 244 4.48 1.76 -34.55
C VAL A 244 4.00 0.35 -34.91
N SER A 245 4.87 -0.43 -35.52
CA SER A 245 4.79 -1.91 -35.46
C SER A 245 5.87 -2.42 -34.52
N GLY A 246 5.85 -1.96 -33.28
CA GLY A 246 6.54 -2.63 -32.19
C GLY A 246 5.57 -3.65 -31.62
N THR A 247 5.60 -4.88 -32.10
CA THR A 247 5.15 -6.03 -31.32
C THR A 247 5.88 -5.94 -29.99
N VAL A 248 5.14 -5.70 -28.90
CA VAL A 248 5.67 -5.83 -27.52
C VAL A 248 6.14 -7.27 -27.40
N ASP A 249 7.47 -7.47 -27.40
CA ASP A 249 8.11 -8.77 -27.27
C ASP A 249 7.90 -9.23 -25.82
N CYS A 250 6.73 -9.82 -25.55
CA CYS A 250 6.35 -10.34 -24.24
C CYS A 250 7.27 -11.52 -23.91
N GLY A 251 8.23 -11.31 -22.98
CA GLY A 251 9.07 -12.40 -22.48
C GLY A 251 10.57 -12.15 -22.52
N LYS A 252 11.04 -10.93 -22.86
CA LYS A 252 12.46 -10.63 -22.79
C LYS A 252 12.89 -10.50 -21.33
N ASN A 253 13.83 -11.36 -20.91
CA ASN A 253 14.42 -11.31 -19.58
C ASN A 253 15.14 -9.98 -19.36
N VAL A 254 14.73 -9.24 -18.34
CA VAL A 254 15.32 -7.95 -17.95
C VAL A 254 16.36 -8.16 -16.86
N PHE A 255 16.02 -8.97 -15.83
CA PHE A 255 16.98 -9.39 -14.81
C PHE A 255 17.08 -10.91 -14.78
N ASN A 256 18.29 -11.41 -14.55
CA ASN A 256 18.57 -12.78 -14.16
C ASN A 256 19.36 -12.77 -12.86
N ILE A 257 18.88 -13.49 -11.85
CA ILE A 257 19.41 -13.52 -10.48
C ILE A 257 19.78 -14.96 -10.19
N GLU A 258 21.04 -15.20 -9.82
CA GLU A 258 21.60 -16.53 -9.62
C GLU A 258 22.24 -16.65 -8.24
N HIS A 259 21.74 -17.58 -7.43
CA HIS A 259 22.27 -17.95 -6.11
C HIS A 259 22.52 -16.75 -5.18
N LEU A 260 21.64 -15.75 -5.23
CA LEU A 260 21.80 -14.48 -4.53
C LEU A 260 21.65 -14.65 -3.02
N LYS A 261 22.68 -14.24 -2.26
CA LYS A 261 22.66 -14.20 -0.80
C LYS A 261 23.07 -12.82 -0.29
N PHE A 262 22.41 -12.37 0.78
CA PHE A 262 22.69 -11.09 1.40
C PHE A 262 22.40 -11.10 2.90
N GLN A 263 23.19 -10.36 3.68
CA GLN A 263 22.98 -10.06 5.09
C GLN A 263 23.53 -8.66 5.40
N TYR A 264 22.90 -7.95 6.35
CA TYR A 264 23.42 -6.68 6.86
C TYR A 264 24.41 -6.89 8.01
N LEU A 265 24.17 -7.90 8.85
CA LEU A 265 25.01 -8.26 10.00
C LEU A 265 25.47 -9.71 9.83
N GLU A 266 26.64 -10.02 10.37
CA GLU A 266 27.17 -11.38 10.37
C GLU A 266 26.19 -12.36 11.04
N ASN A 267 25.95 -13.49 10.38
CA ASN A 267 25.02 -14.54 10.83
C ASN A 267 23.53 -14.17 10.88
N VAL A 268 23.10 -13.05 10.30
CA VAL A 268 21.68 -12.67 10.17
C VAL A 268 21.32 -12.62 8.68
N PRO A 269 21.01 -13.77 8.05
CA PRO A 269 20.72 -13.82 6.62
C PRO A 269 19.40 -13.11 6.31
N VAL A 270 19.41 -12.22 5.29
CA VAL A 270 18.23 -11.51 4.78
C VAL A 270 17.75 -12.11 3.48
N LEU A 271 18.66 -12.50 2.57
CA LEU A 271 18.35 -13.28 1.38
C LEU A 271 19.14 -14.59 1.39
N GLN A 272 18.43 -15.69 1.05
CA GLN A 272 18.93 -17.05 1.17
C GLN A 272 18.79 -17.80 -0.15
N ASP A 273 19.83 -17.72 -0.99
CA ASP A 273 19.88 -18.48 -2.26
C ASP A 273 18.72 -18.15 -3.22
N VAL A 274 18.48 -16.86 -3.47
CA VAL A 274 17.43 -16.42 -4.38
C VAL A 274 17.86 -16.66 -5.82
N ASN A 275 17.04 -17.41 -6.56
CA ASN A 275 17.14 -17.64 -8.00
C ASN A 275 15.85 -17.12 -8.64
N LEU A 276 15.95 -16.15 -9.55
CA LEU A 276 14.80 -15.47 -10.10
C LEU A 276 15.14 -14.81 -11.45
N THR A 277 14.25 -14.93 -12.40
CA THR A 277 14.33 -14.20 -13.67
C THR A 277 13.14 -13.24 -13.74
N ILE A 278 13.36 -11.95 -14.01
CA ILE A 278 12.29 -10.95 -14.17
C ILE A 278 12.25 -10.52 -15.64
N ASP A 279 11.07 -10.63 -16.24
CA ASP A 279 10.80 -10.18 -17.61
C ASP A 279 10.21 -8.75 -17.62
N ASN A 280 9.75 -8.28 -18.78
CA ASN A 280 9.22 -6.92 -18.95
C ASN A 280 7.76 -6.73 -18.50
N ARG A 281 7.07 -7.79 -18.03
CA ARG A 281 5.71 -7.65 -17.51
C ARG A 281 5.69 -6.86 -16.20
N PRO A 282 4.66 -6.03 -15.93
CA PRO A 282 4.47 -5.43 -14.62
C PRO A 282 4.48 -6.51 -13.53
N THR A 283 5.45 -6.42 -12.62
CA THR A 283 5.74 -7.45 -11.61
C THR A 283 5.56 -6.87 -10.20
N ALA A 284 4.70 -7.49 -9.40
CA ALA A 284 4.56 -7.18 -7.99
C ALA A 284 5.41 -8.14 -7.14
N ILE A 285 6.14 -7.61 -6.17
CA ILE A 285 6.84 -8.39 -5.13
C ILE A 285 6.06 -8.22 -3.83
N VAL A 286 5.52 -9.32 -3.32
CA VAL A 286 4.66 -9.33 -2.14
C VAL A 286 5.22 -10.25 -1.05
N GLY A 287 4.82 -10.04 0.22
CA GLY A 287 5.27 -10.83 1.36
C GLY A 287 5.24 -10.01 2.65
N GLN A 288 5.41 -10.68 3.78
CA GLN A 288 5.44 -10.05 5.09
C GLN A 288 6.62 -9.06 5.24
N ASN A 289 6.55 -8.19 6.26
CA ASN A 289 7.67 -7.35 6.63
C ASN A 289 8.86 -8.22 7.05
N GLY A 290 10.08 -7.81 6.65
CA GLY A 290 11.29 -8.62 6.87
C GLY A 290 11.49 -9.79 5.91
N ALA A 291 10.63 -10.00 4.89
CA ALA A 291 10.80 -11.05 3.88
C ALA A 291 12.01 -10.84 2.93
N GLY A 292 12.63 -9.65 2.95
CA GLY A 292 13.78 -9.32 2.09
C GLY A 292 13.42 -8.56 0.81
N LYS A 293 12.17 -8.13 0.62
CA LYS A 293 11.67 -7.45 -0.60
C LYS A 293 12.48 -6.20 -0.95
N THR A 294 12.53 -5.22 -0.03
CA THR A 294 13.31 -3.96 -0.21
C THR A 294 14.79 -4.23 -0.41
N THR A 295 15.36 -5.24 0.27
CA THR A 295 16.76 -5.65 0.08
C THR A 295 16.99 -6.17 -1.32
N LEU A 296 16.08 -7.01 -1.85
CA LEU A 296 16.18 -7.52 -3.22
C LEU A 296 16.18 -6.38 -4.23
N VAL A 297 15.21 -5.44 -4.16
CA VAL A 297 15.15 -4.34 -5.15
C VAL A 297 16.33 -3.36 -5.01
N LYS A 298 16.86 -3.14 -3.81
CA LYS A 298 18.09 -2.36 -3.61
C LYS A 298 19.32 -3.04 -4.25
N LEU A 299 19.39 -4.37 -4.22
CA LEU A 299 20.42 -5.13 -4.94
C LEU A 299 20.23 -5.03 -6.45
N LEU A 300 19.00 -5.12 -6.98
CA LEU A 300 18.72 -4.92 -8.42
C LEU A 300 19.11 -3.53 -8.91
N LYS A 301 18.99 -2.50 -8.06
CA LYS A 301 19.41 -1.13 -8.35
C LYS A 301 20.94 -0.94 -8.19
N GLY A 302 21.65 -1.90 -7.59
CA GLY A 302 23.08 -1.77 -7.28
C GLY A 302 23.38 -0.88 -6.06
N LEU A 303 22.38 -0.54 -5.25
CA LEU A 303 22.57 0.20 -3.99
C LEU A 303 23.22 -0.66 -2.91
N LEU A 304 23.10 -1.97 -3.01
CA LEU A 304 23.73 -2.96 -2.15
C LEU A 304 24.55 -3.91 -3.02
N LYS A 305 25.56 -4.55 -2.39
CA LYS A 305 26.37 -5.58 -3.04
C LYS A 305 26.06 -6.94 -2.41
N PRO A 306 25.81 -7.99 -3.21
CA PRO A 306 25.56 -9.31 -2.68
C PRO A 306 26.82 -9.89 -1.98
N ILE A 307 26.60 -10.79 -1.01
CA ILE A 307 27.70 -11.55 -0.40
C ILE A 307 28.13 -12.69 -1.34
N SER A 308 27.16 -13.31 -2.00
CA SER A 308 27.41 -14.31 -3.04
C SER A 308 26.25 -14.32 -4.05
N GLY A 309 26.49 -14.91 -5.20
CA GLY A 309 25.57 -14.93 -6.33
C GLY A 309 25.76 -13.72 -7.23
N ASN A 310 25.06 -13.72 -8.36
CA ASN A 310 25.20 -12.71 -9.40
C ASN A 310 23.81 -12.15 -9.79
N ILE A 311 23.81 -10.92 -10.25
CA ILE A 311 22.64 -10.26 -10.84
C ILE A 311 23.04 -9.73 -12.20
N TYR A 312 22.31 -10.14 -13.23
CA TYR A 312 22.50 -9.67 -14.60
C TYR A 312 21.34 -8.77 -14.99
N TYR A 313 21.64 -7.64 -15.61
CA TYR A 313 20.68 -6.72 -16.21
C TYR A 313 20.93 -6.61 -17.71
N GLY A 314 19.95 -7.03 -18.51
CA GLY A 314 20.09 -7.08 -19.98
C GLY A 314 21.23 -7.99 -20.47
N GLY A 315 21.66 -8.95 -19.64
CA GLY A 315 22.78 -9.87 -19.90
C GLY A 315 24.13 -9.43 -19.32
N ASP A 316 24.25 -8.20 -18.84
CA ASP A 316 25.47 -7.68 -18.20
C ASP A 316 25.42 -7.85 -16.69
N ASP A 317 26.53 -8.26 -16.08
CA ASP A 317 26.66 -8.32 -14.62
C ASP A 317 26.64 -6.90 -14.02
N ILE A 318 25.65 -6.63 -13.14
CA ILE A 318 25.51 -5.31 -12.50
C ILE A 318 26.65 -4.98 -11.55
N ALA A 319 27.39 -5.97 -11.05
CA ALA A 319 28.54 -5.74 -10.18
C ALA A 319 29.67 -4.96 -10.89
N GLN A 320 29.71 -4.99 -12.23
CA GLN A 320 30.65 -4.25 -13.06
C GLN A 320 30.20 -2.82 -13.37
N LYS A 321 28.96 -2.45 -13.00
CA LYS A 321 28.36 -1.13 -13.26
C LYS A 321 28.32 -0.30 -11.97
N THR A 322 28.61 0.98 -12.09
CA THR A 322 28.40 1.90 -10.96
C THR A 322 26.92 2.26 -10.80
N VAL A 323 26.53 2.70 -9.60
CA VAL A 323 25.16 3.19 -9.35
C VAL A 323 24.78 4.32 -10.30
N ALA A 324 25.74 5.19 -10.65
CA ALA A 324 25.54 6.29 -11.59
C ALA A 324 25.26 5.78 -13.02
N MET A 325 25.95 4.74 -13.49
CA MET A 325 25.67 4.12 -14.80
C MET A 325 24.27 3.48 -14.83
N LEU A 326 23.86 2.87 -13.72
CA LEU A 326 22.52 2.27 -13.59
C LEU A 326 21.42 3.31 -13.39
N ALA A 327 21.75 4.56 -13.00
CA ALA A 327 20.74 5.58 -12.71
C ALA A 327 19.92 5.97 -13.95
N GLY A 328 20.51 6.00 -15.13
CA GLY A 328 19.80 6.28 -16.38
C GLY A 328 18.98 5.11 -16.94
N GLU A 329 19.19 3.90 -16.42
CA GLU A 329 18.54 2.67 -16.90
C GLU A 329 17.44 2.19 -15.95
N ILE A 330 17.69 2.27 -14.64
CA ILE A 330 16.82 1.76 -13.58
C ILE A 330 16.45 2.91 -12.64
N GLY A 331 15.20 3.33 -12.63
CA GLY A 331 14.64 4.27 -11.68
C GLY A 331 14.22 3.54 -10.40
N TYR A 332 14.40 4.18 -9.25
CA TYR A 332 13.98 3.65 -7.95
C TYR A 332 13.30 4.74 -7.12
N VAL A 333 12.09 4.47 -6.69
CA VAL A 333 11.32 5.34 -5.79
C VAL A 333 11.35 4.72 -4.41
N PHE A 334 11.82 5.49 -3.42
CA PHE A 334 11.95 5.04 -2.03
C PHE A 334 10.59 4.91 -1.34
N GLN A 335 10.54 4.05 -0.33
CA GLN A 335 9.35 3.86 0.51
C GLN A 335 8.95 5.17 1.23
N ASN A 336 9.92 5.86 1.84
CA ASN A 336 9.72 7.18 2.44
C ASN A 336 10.19 8.27 1.47
N PRO A 337 9.32 9.20 1.03
CA PRO A 337 9.72 10.28 0.14
C PRO A 337 10.74 11.24 0.77
N ASP A 338 10.77 11.37 2.09
CA ASP A 338 11.72 12.23 2.80
C ASP A 338 13.18 11.73 2.72
N ASP A 339 13.39 10.43 2.39
CA ASP A 339 14.70 9.87 2.10
C ASP A 339 15.19 10.18 0.67
N GLN A 340 14.31 10.70 -0.19
CA GLN A 340 14.57 10.97 -1.60
C GLN A 340 14.58 12.47 -1.91
N ILE A 341 13.64 13.24 -1.33
CA ILE A 341 13.43 14.66 -1.60
C ILE A 341 14.43 15.51 -0.79
N PHE A 342 15.09 16.47 -1.45
CA PHE A 342 16.06 17.36 -0.80
C PHE A 342 16.13 18.78 -1.38
N LYS A 343 15.32 19.10 -2.41
CA LYS A 343 15.23 20.46 -2.98
C LYS A 343 14.12 21.27 -2.30
N TYR A 344 14.22 22.61 -2.43
CA TYR A 344 13.26 23.56 -1.87
C TYR A 344 12.07 23.85 -2.81
N HIS A 345 12.13 23.47 -4.08
CA HIS A 345 11.04 23.59 -5.04
C HIS A 345 10.78 22.25 -5.73
N VAL A 346 9.51 21.92 -5.90
CA VAL A 346 9.05 20.69 -6.56
C VAL A 346 9.67 20.54 -7.95
N ILE A 347 9.69 21.63 -8.73
CA ILE A 347 10.26 21.59 -10.08
C ILE A 347 11.76 21.28 -10.06
N ASP A 348 12.52 21.84 -9.12
CA ASP A 348 13.96 21.63 -9.02
C ASP A 348 14.27 20.18 -8.56
N GLU A 349 13.42 19.60 -7.70
CA GLU A 349 13.50 18.20 -7.30
C GLU A 349 13.32 17.28 -8.51
N VAL A 350 12.27 17.52 -9.30
CA VAL A 350 11.94 16.69 -10.45
C VAL A 350 12.94 16.85 -11.60
N MET A 351 13.56 18.02 -11.75
CA MET A 351 14.61 18.28 -12.75
C MET A 351 15.97 17.66 -12.39
N PHE A 352 16.21 17.38 -11.11
CA PHE A 352 17.55 16.99 -10.63
C PHE A 352 18.04 15.67 -11.25
N GLY A 353 17.21 14.64 -11.26
CA GLY A 353 17.54 13.35 -11.88
C GLY A 353 17.90 13.47 -13.36
N PRO A 354 17.03 14.04 -14.20
CA PRO A 354 17.27 14.28 -15.63
C PRO A 354 18.58 15.02 -15.93
N GLN A 355 18.91 16.07 -15.17
CA GLN A 355 20.16 16.81 -15.34
C GLN A 355 21.40 15.95 -15.04
N ASN A 356 21.34 15.12 -13.99
CA ASN A 356 22.47 14.26 -13.60
C ASN A 356 22.73 13.11 -14.58
N ILE A 357 21.72 12.71 -15.36
CA ILE A 357 21.91 11.71 -16.43
C ILE A 357 22.25 12.33 -17.79
N GLY A 358 22.51 13.66 -17.83
CA GLY A 358 23.07 14.35 -18.99
C GLY A 358 22.07 15.12 -19.86
N MET A 359 20.82 15.33 -19.42
CA MET A 359 19.86 16.18 -20.13
C MET A 359 20.21 17.66 -19.95
N THR A 360 19.97 18.48 -20.98
CA THR A 360 20.09 19.95 -20.83
C THR A 360 19.04 20.48 -19.87
N LYS A 361 19.24 21.69 -19.36
CA LYS A 361 18.29 22.32 -18.42
C LYS A 361 16.88 22.45 -19.02
N GLU A 362 16.81 22.77 -20.31
CA GLU A 362 15.56 22.91 -21.06
C GLU A 362 14.84 21.57 -21.18
N GLN A 363 15.57 20.52 -21.59
CA GLN A 363 15.05 19.16 -21.68
C GLN A 363 14.58 18.63 -20.33
N ALA A 364 15.38 18.84 -19.28
CA ALA A 364 15.04 18.43 -17.93
C ALA A 364 13.77 19.13 -17.42
N LYS A 365 13.62 20.44 -17.73
CA LYS A 365 12.42 21.21 -17.37
C LYS A 365 11.16 20.69 -18.08
N GLU A 366 11.28 20.41 -19.39
CA GLU A 366 10.18 19.86 -20.16
C GLU A 366 9.72 18.49 -19.62
N LYS A 367 10.69 17.56 -19.40
CA LYS A 367 10.40 16.24 -18.81
C LYS A 367 9.82 16.35 -17.40
N ALA A 368 10.31 17.28 -16.58
CA ALA A 368 9.79 17.50 -15.24
C ALA A 368 8.34 17.99 -15.26
N LEU A 369 7.99 18.96 -16.13
CA LEU A 369 6.61 19.43 -16.25
C LEU A 369 5.66 18.34 -16.77
N GLN A 370 6.11 17.50 -17.71
CA GLN A 370 5.37 16.34 -18.20
C GLN A 370 5.12 15.33 -17.07
N ALA A 371 6.15 15.01 -16.28
CA ALA A 371 6.03 14.10 -15.14
C ALA A 371 5.09 14.64 -14.07
N LEU A 372 5.19 15.94 -13.73
CA LEU A 372 4.29 16.60 -12.79
C LEU A 372 2.84 16.62 -13.27
N GLU A 373 2.61 16.74 -14.57
CA GLU A 373 1.27 16.65 -15.16
C GLU A 373 0.69 15.24 -15.04
N LEU A 374 1.50 14.19 -15.28
CA LEU A 374 1.09 12.80 -15.11
C LEU A 374 0.67 12.48 -13.68
N VAL A 375 1.34 13.04 -12.67
CA VAL A 375 0.98 12.85 -11.27
C VAL A 375 -0.05 13.89 -10.75
N GLY A 376 -0.50 14.83 -11.60
CA GLY A 376 -1.51 15.83 -11.25
C GLY A 376 -1.03 16.95 -10.34
N LEU A 377 0.28 17.21 -10.26
CA LEU A 377 0.91 18.19 -9.35
C LEU A 377 1.57 19.38 -10.08
N LYS A 378 1.28 19.58 -11.37
CA LYS A 378 1.91 20.66 -12.17
C LYS A 378 1.73 22.06 -11.56
N GLN A 379 0.59 22.31 -10.91
CA GLN A 379 0.28 23.58 -10.25
C GLN A 379 1.11 23.83 -8.98
N LEU A 380 1.76 22.81 -8.43
CA LEU A 380 2.61 22.87 -7.23
C LEU A 380 4.10 22.94 -7.57
N ALA A 381 4.45 23.20 -8.84
CA ALA A 381 5.84 23.16 -9.33
C ALA A 381 6.79 24.11 -8.55
N ASP A 382 6.31 25.26 -8.14
CA ASP A 382 7.08 26.30 -7.43
C ASP A 382 6.98 26.19 -5.90
N GLU A 383 6.17 25.26 -5.38
CA GLU A 383 5.98 25.04 -3.94
C GLU A 383 7.17 24.30 -3.32
N ASN A 384 7.31 24.44 -1.99
CA ASN A 384 8.28 23.64 -1.25
C ASN A 384 7.72 22.23 -1.01
N PRO A 385 8.42 21.15 -1.42
CA PRO A 385 7.94 19.78 -1.21
C PRO A 385 7.63 19.46 0.26
N TYR A 386 8.33 20.04 1.22
CA TYR A 386 8.13 19.78 2.64
C TYR A 386 6.86 20.43 3.22
N ASP A 387 6.26 21.40 2.51
CA ASP A 387 4.98 22.00 2.88
C ASP A 387 3.78 21.20 2.32
N LEU A 388 4.04 20.20 1.46
CA LEU A 388 3.03 19.34 0.88
C LEU A 388 2.63 18.19 1.84
N GLU A 389 1.45 17.63 1.63
CA GLU A 389 1.03 16.42 2.33
C GLU A 389 1.91 15.22 1.95
N LEU A 390 1.97 14.20 2.82
CA LEU A 390 2.79 13.00 2.57
C LEU A 390 2.39 12.30 1.26
N SER A 391 1.10 12.27 0.94
CA SER A 391 0.56 11.73 -0.32
C SER A 391 1.12 12.46 -1.54
N GLU A 392 1.14 13.79 -1.51
CA GLU A 392 1.67 14.64 -2.59
C GLU A 392 3.19 14.52 -2.69
N ARG A 393 3.92 14.53 -1.56
CA ARG A 393 5.37 14.29 -1.54
C ARG A 393 5.74 12.97 -2.21
N LYS A 394 4.96 11.92 -1.97
CA LYS A 394 5.18 10.62 -2.59
C LYS A 394 4.99 10.68 -4.11
N LEU A 395 4.00 11.41 -4.59
CA LEU A 395 3.80 11.65 -6.02
C LEU A 395 4.92 12.50 -6.62
N VAL A 396 5.47 13.49 -5.88
CA VAL A 396 6.68 14.25 -6.30
C VAL A 396 7.87 13.31 -6.45
N ALA A 397 8.11 12.40 -5.48
CA ALA A 397 9.17 11.41 -5.54
C ALA A 397 9.00 10.45 -6.74
N ILE A 398 7.78 10.06 -7.08
CA ILE A 398 7.49 9.28 -8.30
C ILE A 398 7.79 10.12 -9.56
N ALA A 399 7.34 11.38 -9.61
CA ALA A 399 7.55 12.28 -10.73
C ALA A 399 9.05 12.52 -11.01
N SER A 400 9.89 12.64 -9.97
CA SER A 400 11.34 12.85 -10.13
C SER A 400 12.03 11.68 -10.85
N VAL A 401 11.55 10.45 -10.61
CA VAL A 401 12.06 9.26 -11.30
C VAL A 401 11.44 9.09 -12.68
N LEU A 402 10.15 9.39 -12.86
CA LEU A 402 9.49 9.36 -14.18
C LEU A 402 10.14 10.32 -15.17
N ALA A 403 10.54 11.52 -14.73
CA ALA A 403 11.21 12.51 -15.55
C ALA A 403 12.55 12.03 -16.14
N MET A 404 13.20 11.05 -15.50
CA MET A 404 14.44 10.43 -16.00
C MET A 404 14.22 9.50 -17.19
N ASP A 405 12.97 9.09 -17.47
CA ASP A 405 12.58 8.25 -18.61
C ASP A 405 13.32 6.90 -18.69
N THR A 406 13.54 6.26 -17.54
CA THR A 406 14.31 5.00 -17.42
C THR A 406 13.57 3.81 -18.04
N LYS A 407 14.29 2.74 -18.40
CA LYS A 407 13.73 1.50 -18.97
C LYS A 407 13.04 0.63 -17.90
N VAL A 408 13.55 0.68 -16.68
CA VAL A 408 12.99 -0.03 -15.52
C VAL A 408 12.58 0.99 -14.46
N LEU A 409 11.40 0.83 -13.90
CA LEU A 409 10.92 1.59 -12.75
C LEU A 409 10.67 0.63 -11.58
N ILE A 410 11.34 0.87 -10.47
CA ILE A 410 11.13 0.15 -9.22
C ILE A 410 10.41 1.09 -8.24
N LEU A 411 9.27 0.62 -7.70
CA LEU A 411 8.44 1.35 -6.74
C LEU A 411 8.43 0.59 -5.41
N ASP A 412 8.96 1.20 -4.36
CA ASP A 412 8.94 0.61 -3.02
C ASP A 412 7.74 1.17 -2.22
N GLU A 413 6.69 0.36 -2.07
CA GLU A 413 5.43 0.67 -1.40
C GLU A 413 4.79 1.99 -1.84
N PRO A 414 4.50 2.18 -3.13
CA PRO A 414 4.02 3.45 -3.68
C PRO A 414 2.62 3.84 -3.21
N THR A 415 1.81 2.89 -2.74
CA THR A 415 0.40 3.11 -2.36
C THR A 415 0.19 3.50 -0.89
N ILE A 416 1.24 3.47 -0.06
CA ILE A 416 1.16 3.93 1.34
C ILE A 416 0.84 5.44 1.35
N ALA A 417 -0.05 5.85 2.23
CA ALA A 417 -0.55 7.22 2.38
C ALA A 417 -1.24 7.79 1.12
N GLN A 418 -1.65 6.94 0.16
CA GLN A 418 -2.38 7.36 -1.02
C GLN A 418 -3.89 7.15 -0.85
N ASP A 419 -4.64 8.22 -1.10
CA ASP A 419 -6.09 8.13 -1.26
C ASP A 419 -6.46 7.41 -2.58
N TRP A 420 -7.76 7.27 -2.85
CA TRP A 420 -8.23 6.65 -4.08
C TRP A 420 -7.70 7.34 -5.35
N LYS A 421 -7.58 8.69 -5.36
CA LYS A 421 -7.06 9.43 -6.52
C LYS A 421 -5.60 9.13 -6.77
N GLY A 422 -4.78 9.18 -5.72
CA GLY A 422 -3.35 8.87 -5.81
C GLY A 422 -3.10 7.43 -6.28
N ARG A 423 -3.87 6.48 -5.76
CA ARG A 423 -3.84 5.07 -6.23
C ARG A 423 -4.20 4.95 -7.71
N THR A 424 -5.23 5.65 -8.18
CA THR A 424 -5.62 5.65 -9.60
C THR A 424 -4.53 6.24 -10.48
N ILE A 425 -3.87 7.31 -10.04
CA ILE A 425 -2.72 7.91 -10.75
C ILE A 425 -1.60 6.87 -10.89
N ILE A 426 -1.19 6.22 -9.80
CA ILE A 426 -0.13 5.20 -9.82
C ILE A 426 -0.52 4.03 -10.75
N GLN A 427 -1.77 3.57 -10.70
CA GLN A 427 -2.27 2.51 -11.58
C GLN A 427 -2.16 2.90 -13.05
N ASN A 428 -2.54 4.12 -13.41
CA ASN A 428 -2.43 4.61 -14.79
C ASN A 428 -0.97 4.72 -15.24
N ILE A 429 -0.07 5.19 -14.37
CA ILE A 429 1.38 5.23 -14.64
C ILE A 429 1.91 3.83 -14.96
N ILE A 430 1.58 2.83 -14.13
CA ILE A 430 2.00 1.43 -14.35
C ILE A 430 1.50 0.94 -15.72
N LYS A 431 0.22 1.15 -16.05
CA LYS A 431 -0.38 0.75 -17.33
C LYS A 431 0.30 1.42 -18.52
N ASP A 432 0.55 2.72 -18.43
CA ASP A 432 1.11 3.49 -19.55
C ASP A 432 2.59 3.16 -19.78
N LEU A 433 3.38 2.94 -18.71
CA LEU A 433 4.76 2.48 -18.83
C LEU A 433 4.83 1.07 -19.43
N SER A 434 3.94 0.17 -19.01
CA SER A 434 3.84 -1.18 -19.59
C SER A 434 3.53 -1.16 -21.07
N LYS A 435 2.58 -0.32 -21.54
CA LYS A 435 2.28 -0.12 -22.97
C LYS A 435 3.48 0.42 -23.76
N GLN A 436 4.36 1.18 -23.11
CA GLN A 436 5.61 1.68 -23.71
C GLN A 436 6.72 0.62 -23.71
N GLY A 437 6.46 -0.59 -23.23
CA GLY A 437 7.45 -1.67 -23.15
C GLY A 437 8.46 -1.51 -22.02
N LYS A 438 8.20 -0.60 -21.07
CA LYS A 438 9.05 -0.43 -19.88
C LYS A 438 8.68 -1.45 -18.81
N THR A 439 9.66 -1.87 -18.05
CA THR A 439 9.48 -2.81 -16.95
C THR A 439 9.12 -2.06 -15.68
N VAL A 440 8.04 -2.46 -15.02
CA VAL A 440 7.65 -1.93 -13.71
C VAL A 440 7.71 -3.03 -12.67
N ILE A 441 8.46 -2.80 -11.60
CA ILE A 441 8.56 -3.70 -10.45
C ILE A 441 8.08 -2.92 -9.24
N ALA A 442 7.12 -3.46 -8.47
CA ALA A 442 6.66 -2.78 -7.26
C ALA A 442 6.61 -3.72 -6.06
N ILE A 443 7.03 -3.23 -4.90
CA ILE A 443 6.75 -3.87 -3.61
C ILE A 443 5.42 -3.35 -3.12
N LEU A 444 4.52 -4.27 -2.72
CA LEU A 444 3.15 -3.92 -2.34
C LEU A 444 2.65 -4.82 -1.20
N HIS A 445 1.72 -4.25 -0.40
CA HIS A 445 0.99 -4.95 0.66
C HIS A 445 -0.52 -5.02 0.39
N ASP A 446 -1.01 -4.33 -0.62
CA ASP A 446 -2.42 -4.29 -1.01
C ASP A 446 -2.67 -5.26 -2.17
N MET A 447 -3.28 -6.40 -1.88
CA MET A 447 -3.50 -7.46 -2.87
C MET A 447 -4.56 -7.12 -3.91
N ASP A 448 -5.52 -6.24 -3.59
CA ASP A 448 -6.49 -5.75 -4.59
C ASP A 448 -5.79 -4.87 -5.62
N PHE A 449 -4.92 -3.96 -5.16
CA PHE A 449 -4.11 -3.14 -6.06
C PHE A 449 -3.16 -3.98 -6.92
N VAL A 450 -2.56 -5.04 -6.32
CA VAL A 450 -1.74 -6.00 -7.08
C VAL A 450 -2.57 -6.69 -8.16
N ALA A 451 -3.72 -7.21 -7.81
CA ALA A 451 -4.60 -7.93 -8.73
C ALA A 451 -5.14 -7.05 -9.88
N GLU A 452 -5.34 -5.76 -9.62
CA GLU A 452 -5.82 -4.78 -10.60
C GLU A 452 -4.72 -4.25 -11.54
N SER A 453 -3.47 -4.20 -11.06
CA SER A 453 -2.40 -3.42 -11.72
C SER A 453 -1.25 -4.26 -12.28
N PHE A 454 -1.07 -5.50 -11.82
CA PHE A 454 0.07 -6.35 -12.16
C PHE A 454 -0.35 -7.66 -12.82
N GLU A 455 0.50 -8.16 -13.70
CA GLU A 455 0.29 -9.44 -14.40
C GLU A 455 1.04 -10.58 -13.73
N ARG A 456 2.20 -10.28 -13.14
CA ARG A 456 3.08 -11.23 -12.47
C ARG A 456 3.22 -10.88 -10.99
N VAL A 457 3.24 -11.91 -10.16
CA VAL A 457 3.38 -11.79 -8.71
C VAL A 457 4.49 -12.71 -8.22
N ILE A 458 5.43 -12.15 -7.46
CA ILE A 458 6.49 -12.87 -6.79
C ILE A 458 6.22 -12.81 -5.29
N VAL A 459 6.07 -13.98 -4.67
CA VAL A 459 5.85 -14.11 -3.22
C VAL A 459 7.15 -14.39 -2.52
N MET A 460 7.51 -13.56 -1.55
CA MET A 460 8.70 -13.74 -0.73
C MET A 460 8.37 -13.95 0.74
N ALA A 461 9.05 -14.88 1.38
CA ALA A 461 9.07 -15.04 2.84
C ALA A 461 10.42 -15.56 3.31
N HIS A 462 10.85 -15.09 4.49
CA HIS A 462 12.10 -15.53 5.14
C HIS A 462 13.33 -15.51 4.23
N GLY A 463 13.44 -14.50 3.37
CA GLY A 463 14.57 -14.32 2.45
C GLY A 463 14.59 -15.26 1.24
N LYS A 464 13.48 -15.92 0.93
CA LYS A 464 13.31 -16.86 -0.20
C LYS A 464 12.12 -16.47 -1.07
N VAL A 465 12.16 -16.84 -2.34
CA VAL A 465 11.01 -16.83 -3.24
C VAL A 465 10.20 -18.10 -3.01
N LEU A 466 8.93 -17.96 -2.63
CA LEU A 466 8.02 -19.09 -2.39
C LEU A 466 7.17 -19.40 -3.62
N ALA A 467 6.76 -18.37 -4.36
CA ALA A 467 6.02 -18.51 -5.61
C ALA A 467 6.41 -17.39 -6.57
N ASP A 468 6.32 -17.69 -7.87
CA ASP A 468 6.55 -16.78 -8.97
C ASP A 468 5.67 -17.23 -10.14
N GLY A 469 4.78 -16.38 -10.60
CA GLY A 469 3.84 -16.72 -11.68
C GLY A 469 2.87 -15.59 -11.98
N THR A 470 1.85 -15.91 -12.78
CA THR A 470 0.72 -15.01 -13.00
C THR A 470 -0.07 -14.82 -11.70
N LYS A 471 -0.80 -13.74 -11.59
CA LYS A 471 -1.67 -13.50 -10.42
C LYS A 471 -2.68 -14.63 -10.22
N GLU A 472 -3.17 -15.23 -11.30
CA GLU A 472 -4.07 -16.38 -11.28
C GLU A 472 -3.41 -17.61 -10.61
N GLU A 473 -2.18 -17.91 -11.00
CA GLU A 473 -1.42 -19.04 -10.45
C GLU A 473 -1.05 -18.82 -8.98
N VAL A 474 -0.63 -17.59 -8.63
CA VAL A 474 -0.15 -17.27 -7.29
C VAL A 474 -1.31 -17.19 -6.29
N PHE A 475 -2.39 -16.45 -6.60
CA PHE A 475 -3.52 -16.32 -5.68
C PHE A 475 -4.38 -17.59 -5.55
N ALA A 476 -4.16 -18.59 -6.40
CA ALA A 476 -4.75 -19.93 -6.23
C ALA A 476 -4.07 -20.73 -5.10
N GLN A 477 -2.81 -20.44 -4.76
CA GLN A 477 -1.98 -21.22 -3.85
C GLN A 477 -2.14 -20.74 -2.38
N LYS A 478 -3.27 -21.10 -1.74
CA LYS A 478 -3.59 -20.63 -0.38
C LYS A 478 -2.49 -20.93 0.64
N ASP A 479 -1.92 -22.13 0.61
CA ASP A 479 -0.89 -22.56 1.56
C ASP A 479 0.36 -21.66 1.49
N ILE A 480 0.73 -21.22 0.29
CA ILE A 480 1.86 -20.29 0.09
C ILE A 480 1.53 -18.89 0.59
N LEU A 481 0.30 -18.42 0.33
CA LEU A 481 -0.14 -17.11 0.83
C LEU A 481 -0.16 -17.07 2.36
N GLU A 482 -0.64 -18.13 3.00
CA GLU A 482 -0.61 -18.29 4.46
C GLU A 482 0.82 -18.30 5.02
N GLN A 483 1.74 -19.06 4.41
CA GLN A 483 3.17 -19.06 4.77
C GLN A 483 3.80 -17.68 4.65
N ALA A 484 3.43 -16.92 3.64
CA ALA A 484 3.91 -15.55 3.40
C ALA A 484 3.14 -14.50 4.22
N ARG A 485 2.10 -14.89 4.97
CA ARG A 485 1.17 -14.03 5.71
C ARG A 485 0.56 -12.94 4.82
N ILE A 486 0.06 -13.36 3.66
CA ILE A 486 -0.59 -12.49 2.67
C ILE A 486 -2.04 -12.93 2.53
N ASP A 487 -2.96 -11.97 2.45
CA ASP A 487 -4.35 -12.22 2.13
C ASP A 487 -4.58 -12.37 0.62
N GLN A 488 -5.68 -13.04 0.25
CA GLN A 488 -6.18 -12.99 -1.14
C GLN A 488 -6.91 -11.66 -1.40
N PRO A 489 -6.99 -11.20 -2.67
CA PRO A 489 -7.85 -10.07 -3.04
C PRO A 489 -9.29 -10.25 -2.56
N TYR A 490 -9.95 -9.18 -2.13
CA TYR A 490 -11.29 -9.23 -1.54
C TYR A 490 -12.34 -9.86 -2.47
N LEU A 491 -12.30 -9.53 -3.78
CA LEU A 491 -13.20 -10.14 -4.77
C LEU A 491 -12.98 -11.66 -4.88
N THR A 492 -11.72 -12.08 -4.94
CA THR A 492 -11.35 -13.50 -4.99
C THR A 492 -11.86 -14.25 -3.76
N LYS A 493 -11.64 -13.67 -2.58
CA LYS A 493 -12.09 -14.22 -1.29
C LYS A 493 -13.61 -14.39 -1.23
N LEU A 494 -14.36 -13.37 -1.67
CA LEU A 494 -15.83 -13.44 -1.74
C LEU A 494 -16.30 -14.50 -2.72
N CYS A 495 -15.80 -14.51 -3.95
CA CYS A 495 -16.21 -15.45 -4.99
C CYS A 495 -15.95 -16.92 -4.59
N GLN A 496 -14.82 -17.21 -3.97
CA GLN A 496 -14.54 -18.55 -3.45
C GLN A 496 -15.53 -18.97 -2.34
N GLN A 497 -15.90 -18.04 -1.43
CA GLN A 497 -16.87 -18.33 -0.38
C GLN A 497 -18.31 -18.43 -0.88
N LEU A 498 -18.61 -17.83 -2.05
CA LEU A 498 -19.86 -18.06 -2.77
C LEU A 498 -19.89 -19.41 -3.49
N GLY A 499 -18.76 -20.14 -3.55
CA GLY A 499 -18.64 -21.44 -4.20
C GLY A 499 -18.29 -21.34 -5.69
N TYR A 500 -17.76 -20.20 -6.16
CA TYR A 500 -17.32 -20.05 -7.55
C TYR A 500 -15.98 -20.75 -7.76
N GLU A 501 -15.84 -21.42 -8.90
CA GLU A 501 -14.62 -22.18 -9.24
C GLU A 501 -13.51 -21.26 -9.77
N LYS A 502 -13.87 -20.21 -10.51
CA LYS A 502 -12.92 -19.29 -11.10
C LYS A 502 -12.48 -18.20 -10.13
N LEU A 503 -11.21 -17.81 -10.24
CA LEU A 503 -10.68 -16.65 -9.53
C LEU A 503 -11.05 -15.37 -10.26
N TYR A 504 -11.64 -14.44 -9.53
CA TYR A 504 -12.01 -13.12 -10.02
C TYR A 504 -11.22 -12.06 -9.26
N PHE A 505 -10.58 -11.12 -9.97
CA PHE A 505 -9.66 -10.13 -9.41
C PHE A 505 -10.19 -8.71 -9.53
N THR A 506 -10.96 -8.43 -10.56
CA THR A 506 -11.52 -7.09 -10.81
C THR A 506 -12.97 -7.20 -11.23
N LEU A 507 -13.72 -6.11 -11.00
CA LEU A 507 -15.11 -6.01 -11.46
C LEU A 507 -15.23 -5.52 -12.91
N GLU A 508 -14.14 -5.02 -13.51
CA GLU A 508 -14.16 -4.32 -14.79
C GLU A 508 -13.61 -5.12 -15.98
N LYS A 509 -13.17 -6.36 -15.77
CA LYS A 509 -12.70 -7.23 -16.88
C LYS A 509 -13.09 -8.67 -16.69
#